data_b7e3c88c7bbafa9cb7616f68dcf412d3
#
_entry.id   b7e3c88c7bbafa9cb7616f68dcf412d3
#
_cell.length_a   1.000
_cell.length_b   1.000
_cell.length_c   1.000
_cell.angle_alpha   90.00
_cell.angle_beta   90.00
_cell.angle_gamma   90.00
#
_symmetry.space_group_name_H-M   'P 1'
#
loop_
_entity.id
_entity.type
_entity.pdbx_description
1 polymer ?
#
loop_
_entity_poly.entity_id
_entity_poly.type
_entity_poly.pdbx_seq_one_letter_code
_entity_poly.pdbx_strand_id
1 'polypeptide(L)'
;KGEIQVAVEFVKDTLAECWQAVEAACVDQTTRLLITPAFEMTLPTKFARRASIVGNRELQRWTVSTRAAILEGKVRHDGSQLLAQHIERAVAVKNQGAITLSSLRSPGPIELARCLVFAVSMVSKPSTIGKPLIVSTRGAI
;
A
#
# COMPACT_ATOMS: atom_id res chain seq x y z
N LYS A 1 14.85 -8.64 -12.92
CA LYS A 1 14.29 -9.19 -11.78
C LYS A 1 14.41 -8.29 -10.59
N GLY A 2 13.48 -8.24 -9.76
CA GLY A 2 13.49 -7.34 -8.63
C GLY A 2 13.00 -5.95 -8.94
N GLU A 3 12.57 -5.70 -10.17
CA GLU A 3 12.00 -4.42 -10.51
C GLU A 3 10.50 -4.46 -10.26
N ILE A 4 10.00 -3.45 -9.55
CA ILE A 4 8.59 -3.37 -9.20
C ILE A 4 7.93 -2.30 -10.04
N GLN A 5 6.86 -2.65 -10.74
CA GLN A 5 6.11 -1.71 -11.56
C GLN A 5 4.93 -1.20 -10.76
N VAL A 6 4.76 0.13 -10.74
CA VAL A 6 3.69 0.78 -10.01
C VAL A 6 2.90 1.67 -10.94
N ALA A 7 1.59 1.62 -10.84
CA ALA A 7 0.72 2.47 -11.63
C ALA A 7 -0.44 2.95 -10.77
N VAL A 8 -0.95 4.14 -11.07
CA VAL A 8 -2.17 4.64 -10.44
C VAL A 8 -3.33 4.13 -11.27
N GLU A 9 -4.06 3.17 -10.73
CA GLU A 9 -5.16 2.56 -11.46
C GLU A 9 -6.35 3.49 -11.56
N PHE A 10 -6.68 4.18 -10.48
CA PHE A 10 -7.78 5.13 -10.48
C PHE A 10 -7.73 6.01 -9.23
N VAL A 11 -8.41 7.15 -9.31
CA VAL A 11 -8.69 8.01 -8.17
C VAL A 11 -10.14 8.44 -8.33
N LYS A 12 -10.97 8.18 -7.33
CA LYS A 12 -12.39 8.48 -7.39
C LYS A 12 -12.81 9.35 -6.22
N ASP A 13 -13.89 10.09 -6.42
CA ASP A 13 -14.37 11.07 -5.43
C ASP A 13 -15.33 10.48 -4.42
N THR A 14 -16.01 9.40 -4.76
CA THR A 14 -16.97 8.80 -3.85
C THR A 14 -16.61 7.35 -3.57
N LEU A 15 -17.05 6.86 -2.41
CA LEU A 15 -16.80 5.50 -2.01
C LEU A 15 -17.44 4.50 -2.97
N ALA A 16 -18.65 4.80 -3.43
CA ALA A 16 -19.33 3.90 -4.37
C ALA A 16 -18.54 3.75 -5.67
N GLU A 17 -18.03 4.86 -6.18
CA GLU A 17 -17.22 4.83 -7.40
C GLU A 17 -15.91 4.08 -7.17
N CYS A 18 -15.33 4.22 -5.98
CA CYS A 18 -14.12 3.48 -5.65
C CYS A 18 -14.36 1.98 -5.70
N TRP A 19 -15.46 1.51 -5.09
CA TRP A 19 -15.72 0.08 -5.09
C TRP A 19 -16.05 -0.45 -6.49
N GLN A 20 -16.71 0.36 -7.33
CA GLN A 20 -16.94 -0.02 -8.72
C GLN A 20 -15.62 -0.15 -9.47
N ALA A 21 -14.70 0.79 -9.24
CA ALA A 21 -13.39 0.74 -9.90
C ALA A 21 -12.56 -0.45 -9.41
N VAL A 22 -12.64 -0.78 -8.13
CA VAL A 22 -11.97 -1.95 -7.58
C VAL A 22 -12.51 -3.22 -8.25
N GLU A 23 -13.81 -3.31 -8.42
CA GLU A 23 -14.42 -4.47 -9.05
C GLU A 23 -13.91 -4.63 -10.49
N ALA A 24 -13.84 -3.52 -11.22
CA ALA A 24 -13.34 -3.55 -12.60
C ALA A 24 -11.87 -3.94 -12.66
N ALA A 25 -11.08 -3.52 -11.67
CA ALA A 25 -9.64 -3.81 -11.64
C ALA A 25 -9.33 -5.22 -11.14
N CYS A 26 -10.21 -5.79 -10.32
CA CYS A 26 -9.95 -7.08 -9.68
C CYS A 26 -10.59 -8.25 -10.42
N VAL A 27 -10.44 -8.27 -11.73
CA VAL A 27 -10.94 -9.38 -12.54
C VAL A 27 -10.14 -10.65 -12.23
N ASP A 28 -8.85 -10.48 -12.00
CA ASP A 28 -7.97 -11.59 -11.70
C ASP A 28 -8.16 -12.03 -10.26
N GLN A 29 -8.38 -13.30 -10.05
CA GLN A 29 -8.60 -13.86 -8.72
C GLN A 29 -7.35 -13.80 -7.84
N THR A 30 -6.19 -13.59 -8.43
CA THR A 30 -4.94 -13.50 -7.66
C THR A 30 -4.64 -12.09 -7.17
N THR A 31 -5.41 -11.10 -7.60
CA THR A 31 -5.20 -9.72 -7.18
C THR A 31 -5.51 -9.58 -5.69
N ARG A 32 -4.60 -8.98 -4.96
CA ARG A 32 -4.76 -8.74 -3.53
C ARG A 32 -5.11 -7.29 -3.29
N LEU A 33 -5.94 -7.05 -2.30
CA LEU A 33 -6.34 -5.71 -1.93
C LEU A 33 -5.73 -5.33 -0.59
N LEU A 34 -5.19 -4.15 -0.51
CA LEU A 34 -4.74 -3.58 0.75
C LEU A 34 -5.61 -2.37 1.01
N ILE A 35 -6.32 -2.39 2.11
CA ILE A 35 -7.22 -1.29 2.46
C ILE A 35 -6.90 -0.78 3.85
N THR A 36 -7.19 0.48 4.10
CA THR A 36 -7.01 1.05 5.43
C THR A 36 -8.25 0.78 6.27
N PRO A 37 -8.14 0.84 7.60
CA PRO A 37 -9.27 0.54 8.48
C PRO A 37 -10.52 1.35 8.19
N ALA A 38 -10.39 2.55 7.66
CA ALA A 38 -11.54 3.39 7.35
C ALA A 38 -12.50 2.74 6.36
N PHE A 39 -11.99 1.84 5.51
CA PHE A 39 -12.80 1.19 4.49
C PHE A 39 -13.27 -0.20 4.88
N GLU A 40 -12.85 -0.67 6.03
CA GLU A 40 -13.15 -2.05 6.44
C GLU A 40 -14.65 -2.32 6.52
N MET A 41 -15.39 -1.39 7.07
CA MET A 41 -16.83 -1.58 7.25
C MET A 41 -17.63 -1.54 5.96
N THR A 42 -17.03 -1.00 4.90
CA THR A 42 -17.71 -0.89 3.61
C THR A 42 -17.19 -1.90 2.59
N LEU A 43 -16.26 -2.75 2.99
CA LEU A 43 -15.66 -3.73 2.10
C LEU A 43 -16.72 -4.70 1.59
N PRO A 44 -16.92 -4.80 0.27
CA PRO A 44 -17.85 -5.78 -0.26
C PRO A 44 -17.43 -7.21 0.09
N THR A 45 -18.39 -8.02 0.48
CA THR A 45 -18.13 -9.38 0.94
C THR A 45 -17.32 -10.21 -0.06
N LYS A 46 -17.55 -9.98 -1.35
CA LYS A 46 -16.85 -10.74 -2.38
C LYS A 46 -15.35 -10.52 -2.39
N PHE A 47 -14.86 -9.44 -1.78
CA PHE A 47 -13.43 -9.17 -1.72
C PHE A 47 -12.80 -9.55 -0.39
N ALA A 48 -13.59 -10.05 0.56
CA ALA A 48 -13.11 -10.28 1.92
C ALA A 48 -11.88 -11.19 1.99
N ARG A 49 -11.85 -12.22 1.16
CA ARG A 49 -10.75 -13.19 1.21
C ARG A 49 -9.44 -12.67 0.67
N ARG A 50 -9.50 -11.66 -0.19
CA ARG A 50 -8.28 -11.13 -0.79
C ARG A 50 -7.85 -9.79 -0.21
N ALA A 51 -8.58 -9.29 0.77
CA ALA A 51 -8.29 -8.01 1.37
C ALA A 51 -7.46 -8.17 2.64
N SER A 52 -6.53 -7.26 2.83
CA SER A 52 -5.74 -7.17 4.06
C SER A 52 -5.83 -5.74 4.56
N ILE A 53 -5.92 -5.58 5.87
CA ILE A 53 -6.00 -4.26 6.48
C ILE A 53 -4.59 -3.76 6.77
N VAL A 54 -4.27 -2.57 6.30
CA VAL A 54 -2.96 -1.96 6.51
C VAL A 54 -3.16 -0.54 7.06
N GLY A 55 -2.21 -0.06 7.82
CA GLY A 55 -2.34 1.25 8.42
C GLY A 55 -1.02 1.79 8.93
N ASN A 56 -1.08 2.61 9.97
CA ASN A 56 0.11 3.29 10.48
C ASN A 56 1.21 2.33 10.91
N ARG A 57 0.86 1.17 11.42
CA ARG A 57 1.86 0.20 11.84
C ARG A 57 2.69 -0.24 10.63
N GLU A 58 2.04 -0.51 9.53
CA GLU A 58 2.73 -0.91 8.30
C GLU A 58 3.56 0.25 7.74
N LEU A 59 3.05 1.48 7.81
CA LEU A 59 3.83 2.63 7.37
C LEU A 59 5.10 2.76 8.19
N GLN A 60 5.03 2.59 9.51
CA GLN A 60 6.19 2.67 10.36
C GLN A 60 7.22 1.60 10.00
N ARG A 61 6.76 0.42 9.64
CA ARG A 61 7.65 -0.69 9.34
C ARG A 61 8.23 -0.62 7.93
N TRP A 62 7.49 -0.07 6.98
CA TRP A 62 7.80 -0.22 5.56
C TRP A 62 8.26 1.04 4.84
N THR A 63 8.12 2.21 5.46
CA THR A 63 8.48 3.47 4.78
C THR A 63 9.97 3.51 4.41
N VAL A 64 10.84 3.13 5.33
CA VAL A 64 12.27 3.20 5.08
C VAL A 64 12.69 2.24 3.98
N SER A 65 12.18 1.00 4.00
CA SER A 65 12.55 0.03 2.98
C SER A 65 12.00 0.40 1.61
N THR A 66 10.82 1.01 1.56
CA THR A 66 10.26 1.50 0.30
C THR A 66 11.13 2.63 -0.27
N ARG A 67 11.54 3.56 0.60
CA ARG A 67 12.40 4.64 0.17
C ARG A 67 13.71 4.09 -0.38
N ALA A 68 14.28 3.12 0.30
CA ALA A 68 15.52 2.49 -0.18
C ALA A 68 15.32 1.85 -1.55
N ALA A 69 14.20 1.15 -1.76
CA ALA A 69 13.91 0.51 -3.04
C ALA A 69 13.79 1.54 -4.16
N ILE A 70 13.17 2.69 -3.88
CA ILE A 70 13.06 3.77 -4.86
C ILE A 70 14.45 4.32 -5.19
N LEU A 71 15.27 4.59 -4.18
CA LEU A 71 16.59 5.15 -4.40
C LEU A 71 17.52 4.18 -5.14
N GLU A 72 17.30 2.88 -4.98
CA GLU A 72 18.06 1.86 -5.68
C GLU A 72 17.56 1.60 -7.09
N GLY A 73 16.55 2.32 -7.51
CA GLY A 73 16.01 2.17 -8.86
C GLY A 73 15.18 0.91 -9.07
N LYS A 74 14.72 0.29 -7.99
CA LYS A 74 13.94 -0.94 -8.08
C LYS A 74 12.46 -0.71 -8.31
N VAL A 75 12.00 0.53 -8.22
CA VAL A 75 10.59 0.86 -8.38
C VAL A 75 10.43 1.74 -9.61
N ARG A 76 9.57 1.34 -10.54
CA ARG A 76 9.23 2.13 -11.70
C ARG A 76 7.75 2.46 -11.66
N HIS A 77 7.41 3.68 -12.07
CA HIS A 77 6.02 4.10 -12.11
C HIS A 77 5.64 4.52 -13.52
N ASP A 78 4.34 4.67 -13.73
CA ASP A 78 3.77 4.96 -15.04
C ASP A 78 3.88 6.43 -15.48
N GLY A 79 4.56 7.25 -14.71
CA GLY A 79 4.68 8.67 -15.02
C GLY A 79 3.52 9.53 -14.51
N SER A 80 2.67 8.98 -13.65
CA SER A 80 1.54 9.70 -13.09
C SER A 80 2.03 10.95 -12.36
N GLN A 81 1.55 12.12 -12.79
CA GLN A 81 1.90 13.37 -12.14
C GLN A 81 1.31 13.46 -10.75
N LEU A 82 0.12 12.91 -10.56
CA LEU A 82 -0.52 12.93 -9.26
C LEU A 82 0.27 12.11 -8.24
N LEU A 83 0.75 10.94 -8.64
CA LEU A 83 1.61 10.13 -7.77
C LEU A 83 2.87 10.89 -7.41
N ALA A 84 3.51 11.51 -8.40
CA ALA A 84 4.72 12.29 -8.18
C ALA A 84 4.47 13.43 -7.21
N GLN A 85 3.35 14.13 -7.34
CA GLN A 85 2.99 15.21 -6.43
C GLN A 85 2.81 14.71 -5.00
N HIS A 86 2.14 13.57 -4.84
CA HIS A 86 1.93 13.01 -3.51
C HIS A 86 3.24 12.60 -2.86
N ILE A 87 4.15 12.01 -3.63
CA ILE A 87 5.45 11.62 -3.12
C ILE A 87 6.27 12.85 -2.75
N GLU A 88 6.25 13.86 -3.61
CA GLU A 88 7.04 15.06 -3.41
C GLU A 88 6.62 15.83 -2.16
N ARG A 89 5.33 15.87 -1.87
CA ARG A 89 4.83 16.61 -0.71
C ARG A 89 4.78 15.78 0.56
N ALA A 90 5.03 14.47 0.48
CA ALA A 90 4.96 13.62 1.65
C ALA A 90 6.08 13.94 2.62
N VAL A 91 5.73 14.22 3.87
CA VAL A 91 6.69 14.54 4.92
C VAL A 91 6.87 13.31 5.80
N ALA A 92 8.12 12.90 5.95
CA ALA A 92 8.46 11.79 6.83
C ALA A 92 8.77 12.32 8.21
N VAL A 93 8.25 11.67 9.22
CA VAL A 93 8.50 12.07 10.61
C VAL A 93 9.04 10.88 11.39
N LYS A 94 9.88 11.18 12.36
CA LYS A 94 10.45 10.17 13.24
C LYS A 94 9.60 10.11 14.51
N ASN A 95 9.16 8.91 14.83
CA ASN A 95 8.33 8.72 16.00
C ASN A 95 8.81 7.44 16.70
N GLN A 96 9.37 7.60 17.91
CA GLN A 96 9.86 6.48 18.69
C GLN A 96 10.84 5.59 17.91
N GLY A 97 11.72 6.22 17.18
CA GLY A 97 12.74 5.51 16.40
C GLY A 97 12.29 5.00 15.04
N ALA A 98 11.02 5.08 14.75
CA ALA A 98 10.51 4.68 13.44
C ALA A 98 10.26 5.90 12.57
N ILE A 99 10.45 5.73 11.25
CA ILE A 99 10.17 6.79 10.30
C ILE A 99 8.90 6.43 9.55
N THR A 100 7.96 7.36 9.50
CA THR A 100 6.69 7.13 8.83
C THR A 100 6.27 8.40 8.08
N LEU A 101 5.32 8.26 7.17
CA LEU A 101 4.77 9.41 6.45
C LEU A 101 3.66 10.04 7.28
N SER A 102 3.65 11.36 7.33
CA SER A 102 2.66 12.09 8.12
C SER A 102 1.74 12.88 7.23
N SER A 103 0.47 12.50 7.19
CA SER A 103 -0.53 13.27 6.47
C SER A 103 -0.72 14.63 7.11
N LEU A 104 -0.59 14.68 8.43
CA LEU A 104 -0.81 15.91 9.18
C LEU A 104 0.25 16.96 8.88
N ARG A 105 1.49 16.53 8.74
CA ARG A 105 2.60 17.43 8.48
C ARG A 105 2.82 17.73 7.00
N SER A 106 2.19 16.98 6.13
CA SER A 106 2.33 17.17 4.69
C SER A 106 1.43 18.32 4.23
N PRO A 107 1.90 19.12 3.27
CA PRO A 107 1.14 20.30 2.81
C PRO A 107 -0.06 20.01 1.95
N GLY A 108 -0.39 18.75 1.75
CA GLY A 108 -1.55 18.35 0.96
C GLY A 108 -1.72 16.84 1.01
N PRO A 109 -2.64 16.29 0.21
CA PRO A 109 -2.90 14.85 0.22
C PRO A 109 -1.68 14.03 -0.16
N ILE A 110 -1.46 12.92 0.53
CA ILE A 110 -0.36 12.00 0.27
C ILE A 110 -0.84 10.56 0.18
N GLU A 111 -2.14 10.36 -0.07
CA GLU A 111 -2.71 9.02 -0.09
C GLU A 111 -2.01 8.08 -1.07
N LEU A 112 -1.66 8.58 -2.25
CA LEU A 112 -0.96 7.75 -3.22
C LEU A 112 0.45 7.37 -2.76
N ALA A 113 1.12 8.25 -2.03
CA ALA A 113 2.43 7.91 -1.46
C ALA A 113 2.29 6.81 -0.41
N ARG A 114 1.24 6.87 0.40
CA ARG A 114 0.97 5.82 1.38
C ARG A 114 0.64 4.50 0.68
N CYS A 115 -0.18 4.56 -0.36
CA CYS A 115 -0.50 3.38 -1.16
C CYS A 115 0.76 2.77 -1.77
N LEU A 116 1.68 3.61 -2.22
CA LEU A 116 2.94 3.14 -2.78
C LEU A 116 3.73 2.34 -1.75
N VAL A 117 3.83 2.83 -0.52
CA VAL A 117 4.54 2.12 0.54
C VAL A 117 3.91 0.74 0.77
N PHE A 118 2.58 0.69 0.86
CA PHE A 118 1.90 -0.58 1.09
C PHE A 118 2.10 -1.54 -0.08
N ALA A 119 1.91 -1.06 -1.31
CA ALA A 119 1.97 -1.91 -2.48
C ALA A 119 3.38 -2.46 -2.72
N VAL A 120 4.39 -1.60 -2.68
CA VAL A 120 5.77 -2.01 -2.90
C VAL A 120 6.19 -3.02 -1.84
N SER A 121 5.82 -2.78 -0.60
CA SER A 121 6.20 -3.67 0.48
C SER A 121 5.52 -5.03 0.38
N MET A 122 4.25 -5.05 0.00
CA MET A 122 3.54 -6.31 -0.14
C MET A 122 4.15 -7.17 -1.25
N VAL A 123 4.49 -6.54 -2.37
CA VAL A 123 5.10 -7.24 -3.50
C VAL A 123 6.52 -7.72 -3.15
N SER A 124 7.21 -6.96 -2.29
CA SER A 124 8.59 -7.29 -1.92
C SER A 124 8.69 -8.43 -0.91
N LYS A 125 7.60 -8.77 -0.24
CA LYS A 125 7.63 -9.84 0.74
C LYS A 125 7.92 -11.19 0.07
N PRO A 126 8.68 -12.05 0.73
CA PRO A 126 8.89 -13.39 0.19
C PRO A 126 7.57 -14.12 0.03
N SER A 127 7.43 -14.84 -1.08
CA SER A 127 6.23 -15.59 -1.35
C SER A 127 6.28 -16.94 -0.65
N THR A 128 5.13 -17.36 -0.11
CA THR A 128 5.02 -18.66 0.49
C THR A 128 4.11 -19.54 -0.37
N ILE A 129 4.13 -19.30 -1.67
CA ILE A 129 3.30 -20.06 -2.58
C ILE A 129 3.51 -21.54 -2.44
N GLY A 130 2.44 -22.27 -2.54
CA GLY A 130 2.45 -23.70 -2.58
C GLY A 130 2.42 -24.39 -1.23
N LYS A 131 2.73 -23.69 -0.16
CA LYS A 131 2.76 -24.30 1.11
C LYS A 131 2.38 -23.33 2.18
N PRO A 132 1.37 -23.58 2.93
CA PRO A 132 0.99 -22.68 3.99
C PRO A 132 2.09 -22.70 5.04
N LEU A 133 2.61 -21.55 5.30
CA LEU A 133 3.60 -21.42 6.33
C LEU A 133 2.90 -20.72 7.47
N ILE A 134 2.70 -21.45 8.53
CA ILE A 134 2.11 -20.84 9.68
C ILE A 134 3.22 -20.34 10.53
N VAL A 135 3.38 -19.05 10.51
CA VAL A 135 4.35 -18.45 11.36
C VAL A 135 3.66 -18.29 12.69
N SER A 136 4.07 -19.08 13.61
CA SER A 136 3.50 -18.99 14.90
C SER A 136 3.92 -17.71 15.52
N THR A 137 2.97 -16.95 15.79
CA THR A 137 3.27 -15.71 16.41
C THR A 137 2.99 -15.82 17.85
N ARG A 138 3.18 -17.03 18.41
CA ARG A 138 2.85 -17.23 19.62
C ARG A 138 3.53 -16.41 20.42
N GLY A 139 4.67 -16.29 20.22
CA GLY A 139 5.37 -15.38 21.04
C GLY A 139 4.82 -14.00 20.87
N ALA A 140 4.28 -13.73 19.74
CA ALA A 140 3.73 -12.44 19.48
C ALA A 140 2.27 -12.38 19.75
N ILE A 141 1.76 -13.40 20.21
CA ILE A 141 0.36 -13.44 20.47
C ILE A 141 0.02 -12.85 21.78
#